data_f9e454a6890f5b91bfa48414f889ba8b
#
_entry.id   f9e454a6890f5b91bfa48414f889ba8b
#
_cell.length_a   1.000
_cell.length_b   1.000
_cell.length_c   1.000
_cell.angle_alpha   90.00
_cell.angle_beta   90.00
_cell.angle_gamma   90.00
#
_symmetry.space_group_name_H-M   'P 1'
#
loop_
_entity.id
_entity.type
_entity.pdbx_description
1 polymer ?
#
loop_
_entity_poly.entity_id
_entity_poly.type
_entity_poly.pdbx_seq_one_letter_code
_entity_poly.pdbx_strand_id
1 'polypeptide(L)'
;YGPKIPVEFQKIYNTVIKSRDACLNYLQTGLKKGKIPTGAKLDDVARNVIKKAGYGKNFTHSTGHSLGFVSPHGKEEGLSFRNSQPLKINLGYTIEPGIYLKNKFGARSEIDFYINSKFEVVVTSEIQNKLKLIKINESR
;
A
#
# COMPACT_ATOMS: atom_id res chain seq x y z
N TYR A 1 -7.51 -5.42 19.51
CA TYR A 1 -7.95 -6.23 20.62
C TYR A 1 -8.81 -5.41 21.58
N GLY A 2 -10.04 -5.85 21.84
CA GLY A 2 -11.00 -5.19 22.71
C GLY A 2 -12.39 -5.01 22.08
N PRO A 3 -13.40 -4.58 22.86
CA PRO A 3 -14.79 -4.50 22.37
C PRO A 3 -15.03 -3.35 21.38
N LYS A 4 -14.11 -2.39 21.31
CA LYS A 4 -14.22 -1.22 20.41
C LYS A 4 -12.86 -0.86 19.82
N ILE A 5 -12.86 -0.40 18.57
CA ILE A 5 -11.67 0.13 17.91
C ILE A 5 -11.40 1.53 18.48
N PRO A 6 -10.18 1.82 19.00
CA PRO A 6 -9.84 3.17 19.42
C PRO A 6 -9.92 4.17 18.25
N VAL A 7 -10.42 5.39 18.52
CA VAL A 7 -10.63 6.42 17.48
C VAL A 7 -9.32 6.75 16.74
N GLU A 8 -8.20 6.85 17.47
CA GLU A 8 -6.88 7.11 16.86
C GLU A 8 -6.47 5.99 15.91
N PHE A 9 -6.70 4.73 16.29
CA PHE A 9 -6.38 3.58 15.44
C PHE A 9 -7.22 3.57 14.17
N GLN A 10 -8.54 3.83 14.29
CA GLN A 10 -9.44 3.92 13.14
C GLN A 10 -9.01 5.04 12.18
N LYS A 11 -8.62 6.21 12.72
CA LYS A 11 -8.12 7.35 11.92
C LYS A 11 -6.86 6.97 11.13
N ILE A 12 -5.89 6.33 11.78
CA ILE A 12 -4.64 5.89 11.14
C ILE A 12 -4.92 4.84 10.09
N TYR A 13 -5.73 3.82 10.42
CA TYR A 13 -6.11 2.80 9.46
C TYR A 13 -6.79 3.38 8.23
N ASN A 14 -7.76 4.29 8.41
CA ASN A 14 -8.44 4.95 7.30
C ASN A 14 -7.47 5.78 6.43
N THR A 15 -6.45 6.39 7.04
CA THR A 15 -5.41 7.14 6.31
C THR A 15 -4.56 6.21 5.46
N VAL A 16 -4.18 5.06 6.00
CA VAL A 16 -3.40 4.03 5.28
C VAL A 16 -4.21 3.49 4.09
N ILE A 17 -5.50 3.16 4.29
CA ILE A 17 -6.39 2.72 3.21
C ILE A 17 -6.48 3.79 2.11
N LYS A 18 -6.71 5.06 2.47
CA LYS A 18 -6.74 6.17 1.50
C LYS A 18 -5.43 6.31 0.73
N SER A 19 -4.29 6.07 1.38
CA SER A 19 -2.97 6.12 0.75
C SER A 19 -2.81 4.99 -0.28
N ARG A 20 -3.17 3.76 0.09
CA ARG A 20 -3.17 2.58 -0.80
C ARG A 20 -4.05 2.82 -2.03
N ASP A 21 -5.29 3.25 -1.79
CA ASP A 21 -6.27 3.44 -2.85
C ASP A 21 -5.91 4.60 -3.78
N ALA A 22 -5.32 5.68 -3.25
CA ALA A 22 -4.82 6.80 -4.07
C ALA A 22 -3.69 6.33 -5.00
N CYS A 23 -2.77 5.49 -4.51
CA CYS A 23 -1.69 4.90 -5.31
C CYS A 23 -2.27 4.02 -6.43
N LEU A 24 -3.19 3.10 -6.10
CA LEU A 24 -3.84 2.21 -7.06
C LEU A 24 -4.60 3.01 -8.13
N ASN A 25 -5.40 4.00 -7.72
CA ASN A 25 -6.18 4.85 -8.64
C ASN A 25 -5.26 5.66 -9.57
N TYR A 26 -4.13 6.16 -9.06
CA TYR A 26 -3.16 6.88 -9.89
C TYR A 26 -2.57 5.97 -10.97
N LEU A 27 -2.18 4.75 -10.60
CA LEU A 27 -1.68 3.74 -11.53
C LEU A 27 -2.72 3.43 -12.62
N GLN A 28 -3.96 3.10 -12.22
CA GLN A 28 -5.05 2.80 -13.15
C GLN A 28 -5.34 3.96 -14.11
N THR A 29 -5.32 5.20 -13.60
CA THR A 29 -5.53 6.41 -14.41
C THR A 29 -4.40 6.62 -15.41
N GLY A 30 -3.16 6.35 -15.02
CA GLY A 30 -1.99 6.41 -15.91
C GLY A 30 -2.13 5.42 -17.06
N LEU A 31 -2.46 4.17 -16.74
CA LEU A 31 -2.62 3.10 -17.74
C LEU A 31 -3.74 3.39 -18.74
N LYS A 32 -4.89 3.91 -18.29
CA LYS A 32 -5.98 4.37 -19.19
C LYS A 32 -5.54 5.46 -20.18
N LYS A 33 -4.48 6.20 -19.85
CA LYS A 33 -3.86 7.23 -20.72
C LYS A 33 -2.66 6.70 -21.51
N GLY A 34 -2.44 5.37 -21.53
CA GLY A 34 -1.32 4.74 -22.21
C GLY A 34 0.05 5.00 -21.54
N LYS A 35 0.08 5.38 -20.26
CA LYS A 35 1.32 5.69 -19.52
C LYS A 35 1.46 4.80 -18.29
N ILE A 36 2.60 4.12 -18.18
CA ILE A 36 2.95 3.39 -16.94
C ILE A 36 3.70 4.36 -16.03
N PRO A 37 3.18 4.64 -14.81
CA PRO A 37 3.88 5.50 -13.86
C PRO A 37 5.20 4.89 -13.39
N THR A 38 6.13 5.76 -12.96
CA THR A 38 7.37 5.32 -12.31
C THR A 38 7.10 4.89 -10.87
N GLY A 39 7.96 4.03 -10.32
CA GLY A 39 7.87 3.64 -8.91
C GLY A 39 7.97 4.83 -7.96
N ALA A 40 8.85 5.80 -8.27
CA ALA A 40 8.96 7.04 -7.50
C ALA A 40 7.67 7.88 -7.49
N LYS A 41 6.96 7.94 -8.62
CA LYS A 41 5.71 8.69 -8.69
C LYS A 41 4.60 8.03 -7.89
N LEU A 42 4.54 6.71 -7.89
CA LEU A 42 3.59 5.94 -7.09
C LEU A 42 3.88 6.07 -5.59
N ASP A 43 5.17 6.00 -5.19
CA ASP A 43 5.59 6.25 -3.80
C ASP A 43 5.22 7.68 -3.35
N ASP A 44 5.45 8.69 -4.20
CA ASP A 44 5.10 10.09 -3.91
C ASP A 44 3.59 10.26 -3.69
N VAL A 45 2.76 9.64 -4.52
CA VAL A 45 1.29 9.70 -4.38
C VAL A 45 0.85 9.13 -3.04
N ALA A 46 1.29 7.93 -2.68
CA ALA A 46 0.94 7.30 -1.42
C ALA A 46 1.44 8.10 -0.22
N ARG A 47 2.70 8.52 -0.26
CA ARG A 47 3.38 9.29 0.79
C ARG A 47 2.72 10.65 1.03
N ASN A 48 2.27 11.33 -0.02
CA ASN A 48 1.61 12.62 0.09
C ASN A 48 0.26 12.55 0.82
N VAL A 49 -0.50 11.45 0.68
CA VAL A 49 -1.73 11.23 1.47
C VAL A 49 -1.42 11.17 2.95
N ILE A 50 -0.41 10.37 3.32
CA ILE A 50 0.03 10.19 4.71
C ILE A 50 0.60 11.51 5.28
N LYS A 51 1.41 12.22 4.48
CA LYS A 51 1.99 13.52 4.86
C LYS A 51 0.92 14.57 5.13
N LYS A 52 -0.09 14.70 4.25
CA LYS A 52 -1.22 15.63 4.42
C LYS A 52 -2.06 15.32 5.66
N ALA A 53 -2.12 14.07 6.10
CA ALA A 53 -2.78 13.66 7.33
C ALA A 53 -1.95 13.90 8.60
N GLY A 54 -0.72 14.44 8.48
CA GLY A 54 0.17 14.77 9.61
C GLY A 54 1.11 13.63 10.02
N TYR A 55 1.15 12.51 9.29
CA TYR A 55 1.92 11.31 9.66
C TYR A 55 3.15 11.06 8.78
N GLY A 56 3.63 12.06 8.04
CA GLY A 56 4.72 11.87 7.06
C GLY A 56 5.99 11.24 7.64
N LYS A 57 6.37 11.60 8.88
CA LYS A 57 7.53 11.03 9.58
C LYS A 57 7.32 9.58 10.07
N ASN A 58 6.09 9.12 10.06
CA ASN A 58 5.69 7.79 10.54
C ASN A 58 5.57 6.75 9.41
N PHE A 59 5.78 7.16 8.17
CA PHE A 59 5.87 6.26 7.02
C PHE A 59 7.34 6.03 6.65
N THR A 60 7.93 4.96 7.17
CA THR A 60 9.38 4.76 7.26
C THR A 60 9.97 3.84 6.20
N HIS A 61 9.15 3.27 5.30
CA HIS A 61 9.60 2.38 4.23
C HIS A 61 9.05 2.81 2.86
N SER A 62 9.44 2.13 1.79
CA SER A 62 8.90 2.33 0.44
C SER A 62 7.43 1.91 0.38
N THR A 63 6.67 2.50 -0.55
CA THR A 63 5.25 2.17 -0.73
C THR A 63 5.03 0.73 -1.20
N GLY A 64 6.04 0.10 -1.80
CA GLY A 64 5.97 -1.28 -2.23
C GLY A 64 7.24 -1.76 -2.90
N HIS A 65 7.29 -3.06 -3.19
CA HIS A 65 8.41 -3.74 -3.84
C HIS A 65 7.90 -4.64 -4.98
N SER A 66 8.81 -5.10 -5.83
CA SER A 66 8.51 -6.17 -6.76
C SER A 66 8.40 -7.50 -6.02
N LEU A 67 7.53 -8.39 -6.50
CA LEU A 67 7.40 -9.74 -5.96
C LEU A 67 8.48 -10.66 -6.53
N GLY A 68 9.08 -11.48 -5.67
CA GLY A 68 10.05 -12.49 -6.05
C GLY A 68 9.45 -13.89 -6.05
N PHE A 69 10.10 -14.79 -6.78
CA PHE A 69 9.70 -16.20 -6.85
C PHE A 69 10.23 -17.01 -5.65
N VAL A 70 11.46 -16.71 -5.21
CA VAL A 70 12.14 -17.42 -4.11
C VAL A 70 11.98 -16.69 -2.77
N SER A 71 11.79 -15.38 -2.82
CA SER A 71 11.66 -14.47 -1.69
C SER A 71 10.49 -13.53 -1.94
N PRO A 72 9.81 -13.02 -0.90
CA PRO A 72 8.76 -12.01 -1.08
C PRO A 72 9.25 -10.79 -1.86
N HIS A 73 10.51 -10.38 -1.67
CA HIS A 73 11.13 -9.30 -2.42
C HIS A 73 11.78 -9.80 -3.70
N GLY A 74 11.33 -9.26 -4.83
CA GLY A 74 11.95 -9.48 -6.13
C GLY A 74 13.24 -8.68 -6.30
N LYS A 75 13.95 -8.92 -7.41
CA LYS A 75 15.19 -8.21 -7.75
C LYS A 75 14.95 -6.86 -8.42
N GLU A 76 13.76 -6.65 -8.96
CA GLU A 76 13.40 -5.42 -9.65
C GLU A 76 13.01 -4.34 -8.65
N GLU A 77 13.27 -3.08 -9.00
CA GLU A 77 12.86 -1.95 -8.18
C GLU A 77 11.33 -1.82 -8.11
N GLY A 78 10.82 -1.56 -6.92
CA GLY A 78 9.40 -1.43 -6.64
C GLY A 78 8.90 0.03 -6.64
N LEU A 79 7.89 0.27 -5.81
CA LEU A 79 7.28 1.59 -5.60
C LEU A 79 8.07 2.35 -4.52
N SER A 80 9.18 2.95 -4.93
CA SER A 80 10.15 3.63 -4.07
C SER A 80 10.57 4.96 -4.71
N PHE A 81 10.84 5.97 -3.89
CA PHE A 81 11.39 7.25 -4.37
C PHE A 81 12.68 7.12 -5.18
N ARG A 82 13.39 5.99 -5.08
CA ARG A 82 14.60 5.67 -5.83
C ARG A 82 14.32 5.18 -7.24
N ASN A 83 13.13 4.62 -7.49
CA ASN A 83 12.81 4.04 -8.79
C ASN A 83 12.24 5.08 -9.75
N SER A 84 13.11 5.66 -10.57
CA SER A 84 12.75 6.60 -11.63
C SER A 84 12.22 5.93 -12.92
N GLN A 85 12.21 4.60 -12.98
CA GLN A 85 11.75 3.85 -14.16
C GLN A 85 10.26 3.51 -14.05
N PRO A 86 9.54 3.40 -15.19
CA PRO A 86 8.19 2.85 -15.23
C PRO A 86 8.16 1.43 -14.68
N LEU A 87 7.06 1.04 -14.05
CA LEU A 87 6.86 -0.35 -13.65
C LEU A 87 6.83 -1.27 -14.87
N LYS A 88 7.29 -2.49 -14.69
CA LYS A 88 7.30 -3.52 -15.75
C LYS A 88 5.94 -4.21 -15.83
N ILE A 89 5.47 -4.49 -17.04
CA ILE A 89 4.30 -5.33 -17.27
C ILE A 89 4.61 -6.80 -16.96
N ASN A 90 3.60 -7.57 -16.58
CA ASN A 90 3.69 -8.99 -16.22
C ASN A 90 4.64 -9.29 -15.05
N LEU A 91 4.93 -8.29 -14.23
CA LEU A 91 5.67 -8.43 -12.98
C LEU A 91 4.77 -8.05 -11.80
N GLY A 92 4.80 -8.87 -10.75
CA GLY A 92 4.07 -8.63 -9.51
C GLY A 92 4.71 -7.54 -8.67
N TYR A 93 3.88 -6.71 -8.03
CA TYR A 93 4.28 -5.64 -7.12
C TYR A 93 3.32 -5.58 -5.94
N THR A 94 3.79 -4.99 -4.83
CA THR A 94 2.96 -4.63 -3.68
C THR A 94 2.62 -3.14 -3.68
N ILE A 95 1.47 -2.77 -3.08
CA ILE A 95 1.15 -1.43 -2.59
C ILE A 95 0.83 -1.59 -1.11
N GLU A 96 1.74 -1.17 -0.23
CA GLU A 96 1.71 -1.48 1.20
C GLU A 96 2.02 -0.28 2.11
N PRO A 97 1.40 0.89 1.92
CA PRO A 97 1.68 2.03 2.78
C PRO A 97 1.37 1.73 4.24
N GLY A 98 2.16 2.30 5.15
CA GLY A 98 2.02 2.10 6.58
C GLY A 98 2.29 3.36 7.39
N ILE A 99 1.70 3.42 8.59
CA ILE A 99 1.93 4.46 9.60
C ILE A 99 2.28 3.77 10.91
N TYR A 100 3.43 4.12 11.48
CA TYR A 100 3.96 3.49 12.68
C TYR A 100 4.24 4.55 13.75
N LEU A 101 3.46 4.53 14.83
CA LEU A 101 3.64 5.42 15.97
C LEU A 101 4.59 4.76 16.98
N LYS A 102 5.74 5.39 17.22
CA LYS A 102 6.75 4.88 18.15
C LYS A 102 6.15 4.58 19.52
N ASN A 103 6.40 3.39 20.04
CA ASN A 103 5.93 2.89 21.34
C ASN A 103 4.40 2.88 21.53
N LYS A 104 3.63 2.92 20.44
CA LYS A 104 2.17 2.85 20.49
C LYS A 104 1.67 1.68 19.64
N PHE A 105 1.43 1.91 18.36
CA PHE A 105 0.97 0.91 17.41
C PHE A 105 1.30 1.35 15.98
N GLY A 106 1.10 0.44 15.03
CA GLY A 106 1.19 0.72 13.60
C GLY A 106 0.02 0.10 12.85
N ALA A 107 -0.23 0.61 11.66
CA ALA A 107 -1.13 -0.01 10.71
C ALA A 107 -0.51 0.02 9.32
N ARG A 108 -0.67 -1.07 8.58
CA ARG A 108 -0.30 -1.23 7.18
C ARG A 108 -1.47 -1.89 6.45
N SER A 109 -1.70 -1.51 5.22
CA SER A 109 -2.62 -2.20 4.33
C SER A 109 -1.89 -2.51 3.04
N GLU A 110 -1.95 -3.76 2.63
CA GLU A 110 -1.20 -4.27 1.50
C GLU A 110 -2.16 -4.89 0.48
N ILE A 111 -1.85 -4.66 -0.79
CA ILE A 111 -2.42 -5.37 -1.92
C ILE A 111 -1.29 -5.76 -2.87
N ASP A 112 -1.43 -6.93 -3.49
CA ASP A 112 -0.57 -7.40 -4.55
C ASP A 112 -1.24 -7.17 -5.89
N PHE A 113 -0.46 -6.75 -6.87
CA PHE A 113 -0.97 -6.48 -8.21
C PHE A 113 0.09 -6.73 -9.29
N TYR A 114 -0.36 -6.83 -10.52
CA TYR A 114 0.49 -6.72 -11.70
C TYR A 114 -0.23 -5.94 -12.80
N ILE A 115 0.56 -5.45 -13.76
CA ILE A 115 0.03 -4.82 -14.99
C ILE A 115 0.07 -5.90 -16.08
N ASN A 116 -1.08 -6.23 -16.65
CA ASN A 116 -1.14 -7.23 -17.72
C ASN A 116 -0.74 -6.64 -19.09
N SER A 117 -0.60 -7.49 -20.10
CA SER A 117 -0.25 -7.08 -21.48
C SER A 117 -1.30 -6.19 -22.17
N LYS A 118 -2.52 -6.09 -21.60
CA LYS A 118 -3.57 -5.18 -22.06
C LYS A 118 -3.54 -3.82 -21.36
N PHE A 119 -2.49 -3.53 -20.59
CA PHE A 119 -2.39 -2.31 -19.76
C PHE A 119 -3.49 -2.17 -18.70
N GLU A 120 -3.92 -3.27 -18.13
CA GLU A 120 -4.87 -3.28 -17.03
C GLU A 120 -4.18 -3.70 -15.73
N VAL A 121 -4.60 -3.11 -14.60
CA VAL A 121 -4.16 -3.54 -13.27
C VAL A 121 -4.99 -4.73 -12.84
N VAL A 122 -4.33 -5.83 -12.52
CA VAL A 122 -4.94 -7.01 -11.90
C VAL A 122 -4.48 -7.08 -10.45
N VAL A 123 -5.41 -6.87 -9.50
CA VAL A 123 -5.15 -7.08 -8.07
C VAL A 123 -5.35 -8.54 -7.75
N THR A 124 -4.37 -9.17 -7.11
CA THR A 124 -4.34 -10.62 -6.86
C THR A 124 -4.62 -11.00 -5.41
N SER A 125 -4.59 -10.01 -4.49
CA SER A 125 -4.91 -10.19 -3.08
C SER A 125 -6.26 -9.62 -2.70
N GLU A 126 -6.81 -10.02 -1.54
CA GLU A 126 -8.05 -9.43 -0.99
C GLU A 126 -7.84 -7.95 -0.64
N ILE A 127 -8.76 -7.10 -1.07
CA ILE A 127 -8.75 -5.67 -0.71
C ILE A 127 -9.52 -5.49 0.61
N GLN A 128 -8.80 -5.41 1.72
CA GLN A 128 -9.41 -5.16 3.03
C GLN A 128 -9.72 -3.67 3.20
N ASN A 129 -11.01 -3.33 3.33
CA ASN A 129 -11.49 -1.95 3.47
C ASN A 129 -11.96 -1.60 4.90
N LYS A 130 -12.08 -2.58 5.79
CA LYS A 130 -12.56 -2.40 7.17
C LYS A 130 -11.68 -3.17 8.14
N LEU A 131 -11.49 -2.61 9.34
CA LEU A 131 -10.90 -3.35 10.44
C LEU A 131 -11.82 -4.50 10.85
N LYS A 132 -11.23 -5.67 11.03
CA LYS A 132 -11.93 -6.85 11.57
C LYS A 132 -11.62 -6.94 13.07
N LEU A 133 -12.65 -6.88 13.92
CA LEU A 133 -12.50 -7.12 15.34
C LEU A 133 -12.33 -8.62 15.59
N ILE A 134 -11.26 -8.98 16.29
CA ILE A 134 -11.06 -10.34 16.78
C ILE A 134 -11.73 -10.42 18.14
N LYS A 135 -12.82 -11.17 18.23
CA LYS A 135 -13.46 -11.52 19.52
C LYS A 135 -12.67 -12.71 20.09
N ILE A 136 -12.03 -12.50 21.22
CA ILE A 136 -11.48 -13.61 22.00
C ILE A 136 -12.64 -14.11 22.88
N ASN A 137 -13.11 -15.33 22.62
CA ASN A 137 -13.99 -16.00 23.55
C ASN A 137 -13.12 -16.31 24.78
N GLU A 138 -13.39 -15.64 25.88
CA GLU A 138 -12.87 -16.11 27.16
C GLU A 138 -13.47 -17.50 27.38
N SER A 139 -12.68 -18.55 27.15
CA SER A 139 -13.01 -19.88 27.61
C SER A 139 -13.04 -19.83 29.13
N ARG A 140 -14.23 -20.01 29.70
CA ARG A 140 -14.46 -20.21 31.14
C ARG A 140 -13.69 -21.44 31.62
#